data_0a0e32dc3ca0bb71fce8b5a668390240
#
_entry.id   0a0e32dc3ca0bb71fce8b5a668390240
#
_cell.length_a   1.000
_cell.length_b   1.000
_cell.length_c   1.000
_cell.angle_alpha   90.00
_cell.angle_beta   90.00
_cell.angle_gamma   90.00
#
_symmetry.space_group_name_H-M   'P 1'
#
loop_
_entity.id
_entity.type
_entity.pdbx_description
1 polymer ?
#
loop_
_entity_poly.entity_id
_entity_poly.type
_entity_poly.pdbx_seq_one_letter_code
_entity_poly.pdbx_strand_id
1 'polypeptide(L)'
;QGKIDKAYATFQKAQIQRSGNGFTGAPLVVPDDKLNRKKGEISLNNLETMLSGFAYDAYYNQSKDAEHKYFLVWDYAMNQGFAFGSGMGTNHHYGYQIRKIYTTAWLMRDKIRQAPTCDNILSTLSFWAALQETRKACGKHRDELLDTWHTLLMPKIVSAMMTKDERERVRALKGLSRWVSTSLRYTPGTIGGIKVDGTTFHHGGFYPAYTTGALAMLGQFINLTNKTSYQLTLSARKVLKSALIAMRNYCNKYEWGVGISGRHPFGGSMKDDDIDAFAYLALSGDFSDKGEPFDHQLAADYLRLCKRNTPEAAYFKQQGILPATAPQGFFVYNYGSAGIFRRNNWMVTLKGYNTDVWGAEIYTKDNRYGRYQSYGSVQIMGAPSRKASGYNENGWDWNRLPGTTTIHLPFELLN
;
A
#
# COMPACT_ATOMS: atom_id res chain seq x y z
N GLN A 1 -12.48 15.31 -14.47
CA GLN A 1 -12.32 15.52 -15.91
C GLN A 1 -10.93 15.05 -16.39
N GLY A 2 -9.79 15.52 -15.87
CA GLY A 2 -8.46 15.19 -16.36
C GLY A 2 -8.11 13.69 -16.51
N LYS A 3 -8.72 12.81 -15.71
CA LYS A 3 -8.55 11.35 -15.86
C LYS A 3 -9.29 10.82 -17.10
N ILE A 4 -10.43 11.39 -17.40
CA ILE A 4 -11.22 11.06 -18.59
C ILE A 4 -10.44 11.49 -19.83
N ASP A 5 -10.01 12.75 -19.88
CA ASP A 5 -9.25 13.30 -21.02
C ASP A 5 -7.98 12.49 -21.32
N LYS A 6 -7.27 12.09 -20.24
CA LYS A 6 -6.09 11.24 -20.35
C LYS A 6 -6.40 9.86 -20.95
N ALA A 7 -7.56 9.28 -20.62
CA ALA A 7 -7.99 7.99 -21.15
C ALA A 7 -8.23 8.08 -22.66
N TYR A 8 -8.99 9.10 -23.10
CA TYR A 8 -9.23 9.32 -24.53
C TYR A 8 -7.94 9.57 -25.31
N ALA A 9 -7.04 10.41 -24.80
CA ALA A 9 -5.74 10.65 -25.41
C ALA A 9 -4.87 9.39 -25.51
N THR A 10 -4.90 8.55 -24.46
CA THR A 10 -4.17 7.29 -24.45
C THR A 10 -4.75 6.30 -25.47
N PHE A 11 -6.08 6.20 -25.53
CA PHE A 11 -6.78 5.34 -26.48
C PHE A 11 -6.51 5.77 -27.93
N GLN A 12 -6.57 7.06 -28.21
CA GLN A 12 -6.28 7.60 -29.53
C GLN A 12 -4.84 7.27 -29.98
N LYS A 13 -3.86 7.41 -29.07
CA LYS A 13 -2.46 7.04 -29.36
C LYS A 13 -2.28 5.54 -29.58
N ALA A 14 -3.03 4.72 -28.87
CA ALA A 14 -2.95 3.28 -28.98
C ALA A 14 -3.59 2.72 -30.26
N GLN A 15 -4.48 3.48 -30.94
CA GLN A 15 -5.15 3.11 -32.19
C GLN A 15 -5.82 1.72 -32.14
N ILE A 16 -6.42 1.38 -31.01
CA ILE A 16 -7.05 0.07 -30.79
C ILE A 16 -8.32 -0.03 -31.64
N GLN A 17 -8.38 -1.04 -32.52
CA GLN A 17 -9.52 -1.33 -33.39
C GLN A 17 -9.72 -2.83 -33.54
N ARG A 18 -10.96 -3.28 -33.67
CA ARG A 18 -11.27 -4.66 -34.08
C ARG A 18 -10.84 -4.90 -35.52
N SER A 19 -10.24 -6.06 -35.76
CA SER A 19 -9.86 -6.50 -37.09
C SER A 19 -10.07 -8.02 -37.21
N GLY A 20 -11.12 -8.42 -37.90
CA GLY A 20 -11.54 -9.81 -37.95
C GLY A 20 -11.83 -10.36 -36.55
N ASN A 21 -11.19 -11.50 -36.22
CA ASN A 21 -11.31 -12.12 -34.88
C ASN A 21 -10.30 -11.58 -33.86
N GLY A 22 -9.51 -10.56 -34.22
CA GLY A 22 -8.48 -9.98 -33.37
C GLY A 22 -8.56 -8.47 -33.26
N PHE A 23 -7.40 -7.88 -33.01
CA PHE A 23 -7.25 -6.43 -32.84
C PHE A 23 -6.02 -5.91 -33.58
N THR A 24 -6.11 -4.67 -34.07
CA THR A 24 -4.97 -3.87 -34.47
C THR A 24 -4.71 -2.77 -33.44
N GLY A 25 -3.56 -2.11 -33.54
CA GLY A 25 -3.14 -1.03 -32.65
C GLY A 25 -1.86 -1.36 -31.89
N ALA A 26 -1.54 -0.55 -30.91
CA ALA A 26 -0.34 -0.71 -30.09
C ALA A 26 -0.37 -2.02 -29.30
N PRO A 27 0.67 -2.87 -29.33
CA PRO A 27 0.70 -4.09 -28.55
C PRO A 27 0.82 -3.78 -27.04
N LEU A 28 0.16 -4.59 -26.22
CA LEU A 28 0.27 -4.53 -24.76
C LEU A 28 1.48 -5.34 -24.30
N VAL A 29 2.40 -4.70 -23.59
CA VAL A 29 3.61 -5.34 -23.08
C VAL A 29 3.64 -5.39 -21.55
N VAL A 30 4.13 -6.50 -21.02
CA VAL A 30 4.35 -6.78 -19.61
C VAL A 30 5.63 -7.63 -19.48
N PRO A 31 6.50 -7.32 -18.54
CA PRO A 31 6.44 -6.25 -17.55
C PRO A 31 6.58 -4.87 -18.20
N ASP A 32 6.10 -3.84 -17.49
CA ASP A 32 6.32 -2.45 -17.89
C ASP A 32 7.78 -2.05 -17.60
N ASP A 33 8.70 -2.65 -18.33
CA ASP A 33 10.11 -2.32 -18.25
C ASP A 33 10.37 -1.11 -19.15
N LYS A 34 10.57 0.03 -18.52
CA LYS A 34 10.87 1.29 -19.23
C LYS A 34 12.12 1.21 -20.11
N LEU A 35 13.05 0.31 -19.78
CA LEU A 35 14.30 0.13 -20.53
C LEU A 35 14.08 -0.66 -21.82
N ASN A 36 13.14 -1.60 -21.82
CA ASN A 36 12.91 -2.55 -22.91
C ASN A 36 11.65 -2.24 -23.74
N ARG A 37 10.80 -1.31 -23.30
CA ARG A 37 9.58 -0.96 -24.03
C ARG A 37 9.91 -0.17 -25.31
N LYS A 38 9.44 -0.70 -26.44
CA LYS A 38 9.63 -0.07 -27.74
C LYS A 38 8.63 1.08 -27.95
N LYS A 39 8.98 1.99 -28.86
CA LYS A 39 8.08 3.07 -29.29
C LYS A 39 6.82 2.46 -29.91
N GLY A 40 5.67 2.91 -29.47
CA GLY A 40 4.37 2.41 -29.98
C GLY A 40 3.73 1.29 -29.14
N GLU A 41 4.45 0.74 -28.15
CA GLU A 41 3.88 -0.23 -27.20
C GLU A 41 3.16 0.48 -26.06
N ILE A 42 2.13 -0.20 -25.48
CA ILE A 42 1.43 0.27 -24.28
C ILE A 42 1.69 -0.69 -23.12
N SER A 43 1.57 -0.18 -21.90
CA SER A 43 1.77 -0.90 -20.66
C SER A 43 0.47 -1.16 -19.92
N LEU A 44 0.53 -1.96 -18.83
CA LEU A 44 -0.58 -2.11 -17.90
C LEU A 44 -1.04 -0.77 -17.29
N ASN A 45 -0.15 0.21 -17.10
CA ASN A 45 -0.53 1.55 -16.66
C ASN A 45 -1.38 2.29 -17.72
N ASN A 46 -1.08 2.10 -19.00
CA ASN A 46 -1.91 2.65 -20.06
C ASN A 46 -3.28 1.97 -20.11
N LEU A 47 -3.32 0.63 -19.94
CA LEU A 47 -4.55 -0.14 -19.83
C LEU A 47 -5.41 0.35 -18.66
N GLU A 48 -4.80 0.48 -17.45
CA GLU A 48 -5.48 1.03 -16.27
C GLU A 48 -6.04 2.42 -16.54
N THR A 49 -5.25 3.29 -17.20
CA THR A 49 -5.66 4.66 -17.55
C THR A 49 -6.91 4.65 -18.43
N MET A 50 -6.91 3.85 -19.50
CA MET A 50 -8.05 3.75 -20.42
C MET A 50 -9.29 3.20 -19.74
N LEU A 51 -9.18 2.02 -19.11
CA LEU A 51 -10.32 1.38 -18.43
C LEU A 51 -10.90 2.26 -17.31
N SER A 52 -10.02 2.91 -16.52
CA SER A 52 -10.49 3.77 -15.42
C SER A 52 -11.19 5.03 -15.94
N GLY A 53 -10.62 5.70 -16.93
CA GLY A 53 -11.22 6.92 -17.46
C GLY A 53 -12.55 6.67 -18.17
N PHE A 54 -12.63 5.61 -18.97
CA PHE A 54 -13.90 5.23 -19.63
C PHE A 54 -14.96 4.77 -18.62
N ALA A 55 -14.58 4.05 -17.57
CA ALA A 55 -15.51 3.70 -16.50
C ALA A 55 -16.07 4.95 -15.78
N TYR A 56 -15.22 5.94 -15.50
CA TYR A 56 -15.68 7.20 -14.90
C TYR A 56 -16.62 7.96 -15.82
N ASP A 57 -16.31 8.08 -17.11
CA ASP A 57 -17.14 8.79 -18.07
C ASP A 57 -18.47 8.08 -18.30
N ALA A 58 -18.45 6.75 -18.45
CA ALA A 58 -19.66 5.95 -18.58
C ALA A 58 -20.55 5.99 -17.33
N TYR A 59 -19.94 5.98 -16.13
CA TYR A 59 -20.70 5.95 -14.88
C TYR A 59 -21.25 7.32 -14.48
N TYR A 60 -20.40 8.35 -14.46
CA TYR A 60 -20.77 9.67 -13.97
C TYR A 60 -21.46 10.54 -15.02
N ASN A 61 -21.03 10.46 -16.28
CA ASN A 61 -21.57 11.25 -17.39
C ASN A 61 -22.55 10.47 -18.25
N GLN A 62 -22.79 9.18 -17.96
CA GLN A 62 -23.70 8.31 -18.73
C GLN A 62 -23.31 8.21 -20.23
N SER A 63 -22.01 8.36 -20.53
CA SER A 63 -21.46 8.35 -21.89
C SER A 63 -21.55 6.95 -22.50
N LYS A 64 -22.36 6.81 -23.57
CA LYS A 64 -22.47 5.56 -24.32
C LYS A 64 -21.22 5.24 -25.14
N ASP A 65 -20.54 6.26 -25.62
CA ASP A 65 -19.25 6.11 -26.32
C ASP A 65 -18.17 5.56 -25.36
N ALA A 66 -18.09 6.10 -24.14
CA ALA A 66 -17.18 5.59 -23.13
C ALA A 66 -17.52 4.16 -22.68
N GLU A 67 -18.82 3.82 -22.54
CA GLU A 67 -19.27 2.46 -22.26
C GLU A 67 -18.81 1.50 -23.37
N HIS A 68 -19.00 1.87 -24.64
CA HIS A 68 -18.53 1.08 -25.77
C HIS A 68 -16.99 0.89 -25.76
N LYS A 69 -16.24 1.99 -25.58
CA LYS A 69 -14.78 1.94 -25.51
C LYS A 69 -14.26 1.13 -24.31
N TYR A 70 -14.95 1.17 -23.19
CA TYR A 70 -14.62 0.37 -22.01
C TYR A 70 -14.62 -1.13 -22.34
N PHE A 71 -15.66 -1.65 -22.98
CA PHE A 71 -15.73 -3.05 -23.37
C PHE A 71 -14.78 -3.39 -24.52
N LEU A 72 -14.60 -2.50 -25.48
CA LEU A 72 -13.62 -2.67 -26.56
C LEU A 72 -12.18 -2.84 -25.98
N VAL A 73 -11.83 -2.03 -24.99
CA VAL A 73 -10.51 -2.12 -24.33
C VAL A 73 -10.40 -3.41 -23.50
N TRP A 74 -11.48 -3.89 -22.87
CA TRP A 74 -11.48 -5.19 -22.20
C TRP A 74 -11.23 -6.34 -23.18
N ASP A 75 -11.96 -6.36 -24.30
CA ASP A 75 -11.79 -7.38 -25.32
C ASP A 75 -10.36 -7.36 -25.92
N TYR A 76 -9.85 -6.16 -26.21
CA TYR A 76 -8.47 -5.94 -26.63
C TYR A 76 -7.48 -6.48 -25.58
N ALA A 77 -7.63 -6.10 -24.32
CA ALA A 77 -6.72 -6.49 -23.25
C ALA A 77 -6.65 -8.01 -23.10
N MET A 78 -7.79 -8.67 -23.13
CA MET A 78 -7.87 -10.15 -23.06
C MET A 78 -7.24 -10.81 -24.30
N ASN A 79 -7.45 -10.25 -25.48
CA ASN A 79 -6.81 -10.72 -26.72
C ASN A 79 -5.28 -10.57 -26.66
N GLN A 80 -4.78 -9.51 -26.03
CA GLN A 80 -3.35 -9.26 -25.83
C GLN A 80 -2.74 -10.04 -24.65
N GLY A 81 -3.51 -10.88 -23.98
CA GLY A 81 -3.01 -11.73 -22.88
C GLY A 81 -3.27 -11.22 -21.47
N PHE A 82 -3.90 -10.06 -21.27
CA PHE A 82 -4.43 -9.70 -19.96
C PHE A 82 -5.74 -10.47 -19.72
N ALA A 83 -5.60 -11.79 -19.52
CA ALA A 83 -6.67 -12.77 -19.53
C ALA A 83 -6.47 -13.83 -18.44
N PHE A 84 -7.52 -14.59 -18.16
CA PHE A 84 -7.45 -15.75 -17.28
C PHE A 84 -6.43 -16.78 -17.80
N GLY A 85 -5.60 -17.33 -16.91
CA GLY A 85 -4.63 -18.38 -17.23
C GLY A 85 -3.43 -17.92 -18.05
N SER A 86 -3.32 -16.63 -18.34
CA SER A 86 -2.22 -16.09 -19.12
C SER A 86 -0.90 -16.12 -18.35
N GLY A 87 0.17 -16.53 -19.03
CA GLY A 87 1.56 -16.37 -18.58
C GLY A 87 2.17 -15.02 -18.94
N MET A 88 1.36 -13.98 -19.17
CA MET A 88 1.78 -12.65 -19.56
C MET A 88 2.66 -11.98 -18.50
N GLY A 89 3.89 -12.40 -18.44
CA GLY A 89 4.89 -11.87 -17.54
C GLY A 89 4.79 -12.39 -16.11
N THR A 90 5.92 -12.37 -15.47
CA THR A 90 6.10 -12.72 -14.05
C THR A 90 6.40 -11.48 -13.23
N ASN A 91 5.91 -10.33 -13.66
CA ASN A 91 6.15 -9.05 -13.00
C ASN A 91 5.46 -9.03 -11.63
N HIS A 92 6.23 -9.13 -10.56
CA HIS A 92 5.72 -9.16 -9.20
C HIS A 92 5.12 -7.83 -8.74
N HIS A 93 5.39 -6.72 -9.43
CA HIS A 93 4.82 -5.41 -9.09
C HIS A 93 3.56 -5.04 -9.89
N TYR A 94 2.98 -5.95 -10.65
CA TYR A 94 1.80 -5.64 -11.49
C TYR A 94 0.61 -5.07 -10.69
N GLY A 95 0.48 -5.40 -9.42
CA GLY A 95 -0.57 -4.87 -8.55
C GLY A 95 -0.61 -3.34 -8.51
N TYR A 96 0.54 -2.67 -8.55
CA TYR A 96 0.60 -1.20 -8.64
C TYR A 96 -0.02 -0.65 -9.92
N GLN A 97 -0.02 -1.43 -10.99
CA GLN A 97 -0.42 -1.02 -12.33
C GLN A 97 -1.88 -1.35 -12.65
N ILE A 98 -2.52 -2.26 -11.89
CA ILE A 98 -3.87 -2.74 -12.22
C ILE A 98 -4.93 -2.43 -11.17
N ARG A 99 -4.56 -1.99 -9.97
CA ARG A 99 -5.48 -1.88 -8.82
C ARG A 99 -6.70 -1.00 -9.08
N LYS A 100 -6.58 0.05 -9.89
CA LYS A 100 -7.72 0.92 -10.22
C LYS A 100 -8.67 0.29 -11.22
N ILE A 101 -8.22 -0.68 -12.03
CA ILE A 101 -9.11 -1.47 -12.89
C ILE A 101 -10.21 -2.11 -12.05
N TYR A 102 -9.88 -2.60 -10.86
CA TYR A 102 -10.84 -3.27 -9.97
C TYR A 102 -11.87 -2.32 -9.38
N THR A 103 -11.44 -1.17 -8.86
CA THR A 103 -12.38 -0.18 -8.31
C THR A 103 -13.32 0.35 -9.39
N THR A 104 -12.83 0.53 -10.60
CA THR A 104 -13.67 0.97 -11.72
C THR A 104 -14.51 -0.16 -12.32
N ALA A 105 -14.04 -1.40 -12.28
CA ALA A 105 -14.88 -2.56 -12.61
C ALA A 105 -16.06 -2.69 -11.63
N TRP A 106 -15.86 -2.35 -10.35
CA TRP A 106 -16.96 -2.28 -9.38
C TRP A 106 -17.99 -1.20 -9.72
N LEU A 107 -17.57 -0.03 -10.21
CA LEU A 107 -18.50 0.98 -10.73
C LEU A 107 -19.32 0.45 -11.92
N MET A 108 -18.66 -0.29 -12.80
CA MET A 108 -19.26 -0.85 -14.02
C MET A 108 -19.89 -2.24 -13.84
N ARG A 109 -20.00 -2.75 -12.59
CA ARG A 109 -20.40 -4.13 -12.28
C ARG A 109 -21.71 -4.57 -12.93
N ASP A 110 -22.71 -3.69 -12.96
CA ASP A 110 -24.02 -4.03 -13.51
C ASP A 110 -23.97 -4.10 -15.05
N LYS A 111 -23.15 -3.25 -15.68
CA LYS A 111 -22.86 -3.30 -17.12
C LYS A 111 -22.02 -4.53 -17.49
N ILE A 112 -21.01 -4.85 -16.69
CA ILE A 112 -20.20 -6.06 -16.89
C ILE A 112 -21.08 -7.31 -16.80
N ARG A 113 -22.01 -7.38 -15.84
CA ARG A 113 -22.93 -8.51 -15.69
C ARG A 113 -23.83 -8.74 -16.89
N GLN A 114 -24.17 -7.68 -17.63
CA GLN A 114 -25.01 -7.72 -18.84
C GLN A 114 -24.20 -7.95 -20.12
N ALA A 115 -22.87 -7.82 -20.07
CA ALA A 115 -22.01 -7.94 -21.24
C ALA A 115 -21.86 -9.40 -21.69
N PRO A 116 -21.80 -9.69 -23.00
CA PRO A 116 -21.52 -11.04 -23.51
C PRO A 116 -20.18 -11.62 -23.00
N THR A 117 -19.20 -10.74 -22.72
CA THR A 117 -17.85 -11.09 -22.24
C THR A 117 -17.76 -11.14 -20.71
N CYS A 118 -18.88 -11.11 -20.01
CA CYS A 118 -18.93 -11.06 -18.54
C CYS A 118 -18.04 -12.12 -17.88
N ASP A 119 -18.18 -13.39 -18.26
CA ASP A 119 -17.45 -14.48 -17.62
C ASP A 119 -15.93 -14.40 -17.86
N ASN A 120 -15.53 -13.94 -19.02
CA ASN A 120 -14.12 -13.71 -19.35
C ASN A 120 -13.53 -12.56 -18.53
N ILE A 121 -14.26 -11.46 -18.37
CA ILE A 121 -13.83 -10.33 -17.53
C ILE A 121 -13.72 -10.78 -16.06
N LEU A 122 -14.73 -11.44 -15.51
CA LEU A 122 -14.74 -11.86 -14.11
C LEU A 122 -13.63 -12.90 -13.81
N SER A 123 -13.40 -13.87 -14.70
CA SER A 123 -12.31 -14.82 -14.54
C SER A 123 -10.94 -14.16 -14.64
N THR A 124 -10.77 -13.19 -15.54
CA THR A 124 -9.55 -12.38 -15.66
C THR A 124 -9.29 -11.58 -14.39
N LEU A 125 -10.30 -10.87 -13.88
CA LEU A 125 -10.19 -10.13 -12.63
C LEU A 125 -9.80 -11.05 -11.47
N SER A 126 -10.47 -12.20 -11.32
CA SER A 126 -10.16 -13.17 -10.28
C SER A 126 -8.73 -13.71 -10.37
N PHE A 127 -8.26 -14.00 -11.58
CA PHE A 127 -6.91 -14.52 -11.84
C PHE A 127 -5.83 -13.49 -11.50
N TRP A 128 -5.95 -12.28 -12.02
CA TRP A 128 -4.96 -11.22 -11.80
C TRP A 128 -5.01 -10.61 -10.38
N ALA A 129 -6.12 -10.77 -9.66
CA ALA A 129 -6.17 -10.50 -8.21
C ALA A 129 -5.48 -11.59 -7.38
N ALA A 130 -5.07 -12.69 -7.98
CA ALA A 130 -4.64 -13.91 -7.28
C ALA A 130 -5.65 -14.35 -6.20
N LEU A 131 -6.96 -14.30 -6.50
CA LEU A 131 -8.01 -14.64 -5.54
C LEU A 131 -7.92 -16.10 -5.08
N GLN A 132 -7.41 -17.01 -5.92
CA GLN A 132 -7.23 -18.43 -5.59
C GLN A 132 -6.31 -18.67 -4.39
N GLU A 133 -5.38 -17.76 -4.10
CA GLU A 133 -4.52 -17.85 -2.90
C GLU A 133 -5.35 -17.91 -1.61
N THR A 134 -6.51 -17.26 -1.61
CA THR A 134 -7.37 -17.15 -0.42
C THR A 134 -8.14 -18.44 -0.09
N ARG A 135 -8.10 -19.43 -0.96
CA ARG A 135 -8.70 -20.76 -0.69
C ARG A 135 -8.02 -21.50 0.46
N LYS A 136 -6.78 -21.16 0.77
CA LYS A 136 -5.99 -21.67 1.90
C LYS A 136 -5.62 -20.53 2.84
N ALA A 137 -5.17 -20.87 4.04
CA ALA A 137 -4.53 -19.92 4.93
C ALA A 137 -3.24 -19.37 4.31
N CYS A 138 -2.85 -18.15 4.65
CA CYS A 138 -1.60 -17.57 4.19
C CYS A 138 -0.39 -18.39 4.69
N GLY A 139 0.48 -18.80 3.78
CA GLY A 139 1.67 -19.62 4.10
C GLY A 139 2.62 -18.91 5.06
N LYS A 140 3.21 -19.66 6.02
CA LYS A 140 4.07 -19.10 7.08
C LYS A 140 5.30 -18.36 6.56
N HIS A 141 5.84 -18.79 5.44
CA HIS A 141 7.03 -18.21 4.79
C HIS A 141 6.69 -17.30 3.61
N ARG A 142 5.42 -16.88 3.50
CA ARG A 142 5.01 -15.89 2.48
C ARG A 142 5.73 -14.56 2.76
N ASP A 143 6.56 -14.16 1.83
CA ASP A 143 7.20 -12.85 1.79
C ASP A 143 6.35 -11.83 1.01
N GLU A 144 6.82 -10.61 0.79
CA GLU A 144 6.15 -9.56 0.00
C GLU A 144 4.72 -9.23 0.48
N LEU A 145 4.41 -9.46 1.78
CA LEU A 145 3.08 -9.24 2.32
C LEU A 145 2.65 -7.78 2.25
N LEU A 146 3.57 -6.83 2.47
CA LEU A 146 3.25 -5.40 2.44
C LEU A 146 2.76 -4.98 1.06
N ASP A 147 3.45 -5.40 0.00
CA ASP A 147 3.01 -5.14 -1.37
C ASP A 147 1.69 -5.84 -1.69
N THR A 148 1.52 -7.08 -1.25
CA THR A 148 0.27 -7.82 -1.45
C THR A 148 -0.90 -7.12 -0.75
N TRP A 149 -0.75 -6.67 0.50
CA TRP A 149 -1.80 -5.92 1.19
C TRP A 149 -2.08 -4.59 0.50
N HIS A 150 -1.03 -3.84 0.14
CA HIS A 150 -1.18 -2.53 -0.47
C HIS A 150 -1.84 -2.59 -1.86
N THR A 151 -1.46 -3.55 -2.70
CA THR A 151 -1.78 -3.50 -4.12
C THR A 151 -2.86 -4.50 -4.55
N LEU A 152 -2.95 -5.65 -3.88
CA LEU A 152 -3.83 -6.75 -4.29
C LEU A 152 -5.00 -7.01 -3.33
N LEU A 153 -5.04 -6.38 -2.15
CA LEU A 153 -6.15 -6.61 -1.22
C LEU A 153 -7.48 -6.09 -1.77
N MET A 154 -7.52 -4.85 -2.28
CA MET A 154 -8.72 -4.31 -2.92
C MET A 154 -9.10 -5.09 -4.20
N PRO A 155 -8.19 -5.44 -5.10
CA PRO A 155 -8.45 -6.40 -6.18
C PRO A 155 -9.11 -7.70 -5.72
N LYS A 156 -8.63 -8.32 -4.64
CA LYS A 156 -9.23 -9.54 -4.08
C LYS A 156 -10.64 -9.30 -3.55
N ILE A 157 -10.87 -8.19 -2.84
CA ILE A 157 -12.21 -7.82 -2.34
C ILE A 157 -13.19 -7.69 -3.49
N VAL A 158 -12.84 -6.89 -4.50
CA VAL A 158 -13.71 -6.64 -5.66
C VAL A 158 -13.99 -7.92 -6.42
N SER A 159 -12.97 -8.74 -6.68
CA SER A 159 -13.14 -10.02 -7.36
C SER A 159 -14.07 -10.97 -6.59
N ALA A 160 -13.91 -11.06 -5.27
CA ALA A 160 -14.78 -11.86 -4.42
C ALA A 160 -16.24 -11.35 -4.46
N MET A 161 -16.44 -10.03 -4.36
CA MET A 161 -17.76 -9.39 -4.41
C MET A 161 -18.44 -9.53 -5.78
N MET A 162 -17.69 -9.56 -6.87
CA MET A 162 -18.20 -9.71 -8.23
C MET A 162 -18.52 -11.14 -8.63
N THR A 163 -18.14 -12.13 -7.83
CA THR A 163 -18.48 -13.56 -8.07
C THR A 163 -19.99 -13.71 -8.23
N LYS A 164 -20.43 -14.33 -9.34
CA LYS A 164 -21.87 -14.44 -9.71
C LYS A 164 -22.64 -15.31 -8.75
N ASP A 165 -22.18 -16.54 -8.53
CA ASP A 165 -22.81 -17.47 -7.61
C ASP A 165 -22.68 -16.98 -6.17
N GLU A 166 -23.80 -16.93 -5.45
CA GLU A 166 -23.85 -16.40 -4.09
C GLU A 166 -23.09 -17.28 -3.10
N ARG A 167 -23.15 -18.60 -3.25
CA ARG A 167 -22.44 -19.54 -2.36
C ARG A 167 -20.93 -19.42 -2.55
N GLU A 168 -20.49 -19.33 -3.81
CA GLU A 168 -19.08 -19.13 -4.13
C GLU A 168 -18.60 -17.73 -3.69
N ARG A 169 -19.43 -16.69 -3.79
CA ARG A 169 -19.12 -15.36 -3.27
C ARG A 169 -18.91 -15.39 -1.77
N VAL A 170 -19.81 -16.04 -1.01
CA VAL A 170 -19.67 -16.20 0.44
C VAL A 170 -18.39 -17.00 0.78
N ARG A 171 -18.08 -18.06 0.04
CA ARG A 171 -16.85 -18.85 0.20
C ARG A 171 -15.61 -17.98 -0.07
N ALA A 172 -15.60 -17.19 -1.13
CA ALA A 172 -14.50 -16.32 -1.49
C ALA A 172 -14.26 -15.26 -0.41
N LEU A 173 -15.31 -14.62 0.10
CA LEU A 173 -15.20 -13.62 1.18
C LEU A 173 -14.73 -14.24 2.49
N LYS A 174 -15.23 -15.40 2.90
CA LYS A 174 -14.73 -16.13 4.07
C LYS A 174 -13.29 -16.59 3.90
N GLY A 175 -12.94 -17.07 2.70
CA GLY A 175 -11.57 -17.43 2.34
C GLY A 175 -10.63 -16.23 2.44
N LEU A 176 -11.03 -15.09 1.90
CA LEU A 176 -10.27 -13.84 1.97
C LEU A 176 -10.08 -13.37 3.42
N SER A 177 -11.15 -13.33 4.22
CA SER A 177 -11.06 -12.97 5.65
C SER A 177 -10.08 -13.87 6.42
N ARG A 178 -10.17 -15.20 6.20
CA ARG A 178 -9.23 -16.16 6.78
C ARG A 178 -7.80 -15.93 6.29
N TRP A 179 -7.61 -15.68 5.00
CA TRP A 179 -6.30 -15.44 4.42
C TRP A 179 -5.66 -14.18 5.01
N VAL A 180 -6.39 -13.06 5.08
CA VAL A 180 -5.93 -11.82 5.70
C VAL A 180 -5.63 -12.03 7.18
N SER A 181 -6.53 -12.67 7.92
CA SER A 181 -6.33 -12.97 9.35
C SER A 181 -5.05 -13.81 9.59
N THR A 182 -4.77 -14.79 8.73
CA THR A 182 -3.58 -15.64 8.86
C THR A 182 -2.32 -14.99 8.27
N SER A 183 -2.44 -13.99 7.42
CA SER A 183 -1.31 -13.17 6.95
C SER A 183 -0.86 -12.16 8.01
N LEU A 184 -1.77 -11.67 8.84
CA LEU A 184 -1.51 -10.78 9.97
C LEU A 184 -1.01 -11.58 11.18
N ARG A 185 0.27 -11.94 11.14
CA ARG A 185 1.01 -12.62 12.21
C ARG A 185 2.38 -12.01 12.32
N TYR A 186 3.06 -12.26 13.42
CA TYR A 186 4.47 -11.92 13.54
C TYR A 186 5.31 -12.85 12.66
N THR A 187 6.16 -12.25 11.82
CA THR A 187 7.03 -12.97 10.90
C THR A 187 8.46 -13.07 11.46
N PRO A 188 9.13 -14.22 11.29
CA PRO A 188 10.49 -14.41 11.81
C PRO A 188 11.55 -13.76 10.91
N GLY A 189 12.72 -13.53 11.47
CA GLY A 189 13.93 -13.09 10.74
C GLY A 189 13.67 -11.88 9.84
N THR A 190 14.14 -11.96 8.60
CA THR A 190 14.03 -10.90 7.59
C THR A 190 12.83 -11.05 6.66
N ILE A 191 11.99 -12.08 6.83
CA ILE A 191 10.76 -12.28 6.03
C ILE A 191 9.85 -11.06 6.18
N GLY A 192 9.30 -10.57 5.07
CA GLY A 192 8.40 -9.42 5.03
C GLY A 192 7.13 -9.62 5.87
N GLY A 193 6.60 -8.54 6.41
CA GLY A 193 5.45 -8.53 7.30
C GLY A 193 5.73 -7.81 8.62
N ILE A 194 4.92 -8.07 9.64
CA ILE A 194 4.99 -7.40 10.95
C ILE A 194 5.84 -8.21 11.91
N LYS A 195 6.77 -7.56 12.62
CA LYS A 195 7.61 -8.16 13.66
C LYS A 195 6.96 -8.04 15.04
N VAL A 196 7.47 -8.80 16.01
CA VAL A 196 6.92 -8.80 17.37
C VAL A 196 7.04 -7.44 18.07
N ASP A 197 8.02 -6.62 17.67
CA ASP A 197 8.19 -5.23 18.14
C ASP A 197 7.33 -4.21 17.36
N GLY A 198 6.49 -4.68 16.45
CA GLY A 198 5.62 -3.86 15.63
C GLY A 198 6.27 -3.26 14.38
N THR A 199 7.59 -3.42 14.19
CA THR A 199 8.23 -2.98 12.93
C THR A 199 7.73 -3.81 11.75
N THR A 200 7.76 -3.23 10.57
CA THR A 200 7.31 -3.88 9.36
C THR A 200 8.47 -4.03 8.39
N PHE A 201 8.64 -5.24 7.89
CA PHE A 201 9.72 -5.60 7.00
C PHE A 201 9.24 -5.78 5.56
N HIS A 202 10.03 -5.28 4.63
CA HIS A 202 9.93 -5.50 3.20
C HIS A 202 11.32 -5.50 2.60
N HIS A 203 11.58 -6.26 1.55
CA HIS A 203 12.90 -6.44 0.96
C HIS A 203 14.00 -6.82 1.99
N GLY A 204 13.66 -7.61 2.99
CA GLY A 204 14.59 -8.07 4.02
C GLY A 204 14.96 -7.05 5.11
N GLY A 205 14.35 -5.86 5.13
CA GLY A 205 14.66 -4.80 6.10
C GLY A 205 13.45 -4.06 6.68
N PHE A 206 13.69 -3.27 7.73
CA PHE A 206 12.70 -2.39 8.31
C PHE A 206 12.36 -1.25 7.32
N TYR A 207 11.10 -1.18 6.89
CA TYR A 207 10.76 -0.35 5.74
C TYR A 207 9.44 0.44 5.92
N PRO A 208 9.45 1.57 6.67
CA PRO A 208 8.25 2.40 6.89
C PRO A 208 7.54 2.88 5.63
N ALA A 209 8.28 3.12 4.54
CA ALA A 209 7.68 3.57 3.28
C ALA A 209 6.74 2.55 2.63
N TYR A 210 6.96 1.25 2.86
CA TYR A 210 6.02 0.20 2.43
C TYR A 210 4.94 -0.08 3.46
N THR A 211 5.20 0.27 4.73
CA THR A 211 4.23 0.12 5.81
C THR A 211 2.99 0.96 5.57
N THR A 212 3.16 2.22 5.17
CA THR A 212 2.04 3.12 4.87
C THR A 212 1.08 2.43 3.89
N GLY A 213 0.74 2.71 2.82
CA GLY A 213 -0.20 2.04 1.93
C GLY A 213 -0.70 0.62 2.34
N ALA A 214 0.16 -0.23 2.92
CA ALA A 214 -0.22 -1.55 3.41
C ALA A 214 -1.17 -1.49 4.62
N LEU A 215 -0.84 -0.68 5.63
CA LEU A 215 -1.71 -0.50 6.80
C LEU A 215 -2.99 0.25 6.45
N ALA A 216 -2.92 1.23 5.53
CA ALA A 216 -4.10 1.92 5.01
C ALA A 216 -5.09 0.93 4.39
N MET A 217 -4.64 0.03 3.52
CA MET A 217 -5.51 -0.97 2.89
C MET A 217 -6.06 -2.01 3.86
N LEU A 218 -5.27 -2.41 4.87
CA LEU A 218 -5.76 -3.28 5.95
C LEU A 218 -6.81 -2.55 6.80
N GLY A 219 -6.62 -1.26 7.07
CA GLY A 219 -7.63 -0.41 7.72
C GLY A 219 -8.94 -0.38 6.93
N GLN A 220 -8.87 -0.17 5.62
CA GLN A 220 -10.04 -0.21 4.73
C GLN A 220 -10.74 -1.58 4.76
N PHE A 221 -9.97 -2.68 4.76
CA PHE A 221 -10.55 -4.02 4.87
C PHE A 221 -11.33 -4.19 6.19
N ILE A 222 -10.75 -3.72 7.31
CA ILE A 222 -11.41 -3.75 8.61
C ILE A 222 -12.69 -2.93 8.57
N ASN A 223 -12.66 -1.71 8.03
CA ASN A 223 -13.84 -0.86 7.92
C ASN A 223 -14.97 -1.55 7.14
N LEU A 224 -14.65 -2.20 6.01
CA LEU A 224 -15.62 -2.91 5.18
C LEU A 224 -16.18 -4.18 5.84
N THR A 225 -15.42 -4.81 6.73
CA THR A 225 -15.79 -6.12 7.32
C THR A 225 -16.21 -6.05 8.79
N ASN A 226 -16.08 -4.89 9.42
CA ASN A 226 -16.43 -4.68 10.82
C ASN A 226 -17.90 -5.07 11.09
N LYS A 227 -18.13 -5.77 12.20
CA LYS A 227 -19.45 -6.27 12.62
C LYS A 227 -20.13 -7.20 11.60
N THR A 228 -19.36 -7.80 10.68
CA THR A 228 -19.83 -8.83 9.77
C THR A 228 -19.22 -10.18 10.07
N SER A 229 -19.73 -11.25 9.45
CA SER A 229 -19.14 -12.60 9.53
C SER A 229 -17.78 -12.73 8.84
N TYR A 230 -17.28 -11.65 8.24
CA TYR A 230 -16.00 -11.55 7.55
C TYR A 230 -14.97 -10.73 8.34
N GLN A 231 -15.29 -10.31 9.56
CA GLN A 231 -14.37 -9.57 10.42
C GLN A 231 -13.10 -10.37 10.69
N LEU A 232 -11.95 -9.68 10.74
CA LEU A 232 -10.67 -10.30 11.09
C LEU A 232 -10.67 -10.85 12.51
N THR A 233 -9.90 -11.90 12.75
CA THR A 233 -9.73 -12.47 14.10
C THR A 233 -9.14 -11.43 15.06
N LEU A 234 -9.43 -11.58 16.33
CA LEU A 234 -8.88 -10.69 17.38
C LEU A 234 -7.34 -10.71 17.38
N SER A 235 -6.72 -11.88 17.19
CA SER A 235 -5.27 -12.01 17.11
C SER A 235 -4.67 -11.22 15.95
N ALA A 236 -5.28 -11.28 14.77
CA ALA A 236 -4.85 -10.51 13.61
C ALA A 236 -4.96 -9.00 13.84
N ARG A 237 -6.05 -8.55 14.45
CA ARG A 237 -6.25 -7.15 14.80
C ARG A 237 -5.25 -6.66 15.86
N LYS A 238 -4.89 -7.49 16.85
CA LYS A 238 -3.83 -7.18 17.84
C LYS A 238 -2.46 -7.03 17.17
N VAL A 239 -2.12 -7.87 16.20
CA VAL A 239 -0.87 -7.73 15.41
C VAL A 239 -0.87 -6.42 14.61
N LEU A 240 -1.98 -6.08 13.96
CA LEU A 240 -2.08 -4.80 13.25
C LEU A 240 -1.97 -3.59 14.20
N LYS A 241 -2.59 -3.67 15.39
CA LYS A 241 -2.45 -2.64 16.42
C LYS A 241 -0.98 -2.41 16.79
N SER A 242 -0.19 -3.47 16.96
CA SER A 242 1.24 -3.32 17.29
C SER A 242 2.01 -2.53 16.22
N ALA A 243 1.71 -2.76 14.92
CA ALA A 243 2.32 -2.02 13.83
C ALA A 243 1.90 -0.55 13.79
N LEU A 244 0.62 -0.23 14.03
CA LEU A 244 0.15 1.15 14.13
C LEU A 244 0.79 1.89 15.31
N ILE A 245 0.90 1.25 16.47
CA ILE A 245 1.56 1.85 17.63
C ILE A 245 3.06 2.07 17.38
N ALA A 246 3.75 1.12 16.74
CA ALA A 246 5.14 1.32 16.34
C ALA A 246 5.28 2.50 15.37
N MET A 247 4.41 2.58 14.35
CA MET A 247 4.41 3.68 13.38
C MET A 247 4.18 5.04 14.07
N ARG A 248 3.24 5.12 15.00
CA ARG A 248 3.03 6.32 15.83
C ARG A 248 4.31 6.74 16.56
N ASN A 249 5.08 5.77 17.10
CA ASN A 249 6.26 6.04 17.91
C ASN A 249 7.46 6.50 17.08
N TYR A 250 7.71 5.86 15.91
CA TYR A 250 8.85 6.19 15.07
C TYR A 250 8.61 7.36 14.10
N CYS A 251 7.41 7.94 14.09
CA CYS A 251 7.12 9.15 13.33
C CYS A 251 7.11 10.39 14.24
N ASN A 252 7.77 11.47 13.80
CA ASN A 252 7.57 12.78 14.42
C ASN A 252 6.28 13.40 13.85
N LYS A 253 5.16 12.99 14.39
CA LYS A 253 3.79 13.15 13.93
C LYS A 253 3.51 12.38 12.64
N TYR A 254 4.08 12.75 11.50
CA TYR A 254 3.81 12.13 10.19
C TYR A 254 5.06 11.52 9.53
N GLU A 255 6.24 12.09 9.77
CA GLU A 255 7.46 11.68 9.11
C GLU A 255 8.40 10.93 10.07
N TRP A 256 9.08 9.93 9.53
CA TRP A 256 10.15 9.17 10.21
C TRP A 256 11.52 9.73 9.87
N GLY A 257 12.56 9.31 10.60
CA GLY A 257 13.94 9.72 10.37
C GLY A 257 14.52 9.19 9.06
N VAL A 258 15.55 9.87 8.53
CA VAL A 258 16.24 9.48 7.29
C VAL A 258 16.80 8.06 7.39
N GLY A 259 17.34 7.67 8.54
CA GLY A 259 17.95 6.34 8.76
C GLY A 259 17.03 5.15 8.53
N ILE A 260 15.71 5.35 8.59
CA ILE A 260 14.70 4.32 8.35
C ILE A 260 13.83 4.62 7.12
N SER A 261 14.21 5.59 6.29
CA SER A 261 13.42 6.01 5.12
C SER A 261 13.59 5.09 3.91
N GLY A 262 14.52 4.16 3.94
CA GLY A 262 14.80 3.24 2.83
C GLY A 262 15.26 4.01 1.59
N ARG A 263 14.80 3.58 0.40
CA ARG A 263 15.22 4.09 -0.91
C ARG A 263 14.76 5.51 -1.23
N HIS A 264 14.01 6.14 -0.33
CA HIS A 264 13.48 7.50 -0.52
C HIS A 264 13.86 8.38 0.68
N PRO A 265 15.12 8.81 0.80
CA PRO A 265 15.60 9.54 1.98
C PRO A 265 14.78 10.80 2.28
N PHE A 266 14.24 11.45 1.25
CA PHE A 266 13.41 12.66 1.39
C PHE A 266 11.91 12.41 1.23
N GLY A 267 11.51 11.18 0.96
CA GLY A 267 10.13 10.79 0.72
C GLY A 267 9.50 9.98 1.84
N GLY A 268 8.19 9.86 1.76
CA GLY A 268 7.40 9.05 2.67
C GLY A 268 7.00 9.76 3.96
N SER A 269 5.72 9.65 4.26
CA SER A 269 5.06 10.11 5.49
C SER A 269 3.74 9.38 5.65
N MET A 270 3.18 9.37 6.85
CA MET A 270 1.79 8.98 7.05
C MET A 270 0.87 9.94 6.29
N LYS A 271 -0.04 9.39 5.53
CA LYS A 271 -1.11 10.09 4.80
C LYS A 271 -2.45 9.90 5.49
N ASP A 272 -3.46 10.58 5.01
CA ASP A 272 -4.81 10.51 5.57
C ASP A 272 -5.34 9.08 5.66
N ASP A 273 -5.15 8.26 4.62
CA ASP A 273 -5.60 6.86 4.61
C ASP A 273 -4.87 5.99 5.66
N ASP A 274 -3.59 6.28 5.93
CA ASP A 274 -2.81 5.61 6.98
C ASP A 274 -3.32 5.99 8.37
N ILE A 275 -3.72 7.26 8.54
CA ILE A 275 -4.29 7.78 9.77
C ILE A 275 -5.68 7.17 10.00
N ASP A 276 -6.49 7.04 8.96
CA ASP A 276 -7.83 6.42 9.05
C ASP A 276 -7.77 4.96 9.53
N ALA A 277 -6.68 4.25 9.27
CA ALA A 277 -6.48 2.90 9.78
C ALA A 277 -6.53 2.82 11.33
N PHE A 278 -6.10 3.87 12.03
CA PHE A 278 -6.24 3.95 13.49
C PHE A 278 -7.71 3.99 13.91
N ALA A 279 -8.53 4.80 13.24
CA ALA A 279 -9.96 4.91 13.54
C ALA A 279 -10.69 3.61 13.22
N TYR A 280 -10.45 3.02 12.06
CA TYR A 280 -11.12 1.80 11.63
C TYR A 280 -10.77 0.62 12.53
N LEU A 281 -9.50 0.50 12.94
CA LEU A 281 -9.10 -0.52 13.88
C LEU A 281 -9.68 -0.25 15.28
N ALA A 282 -9.71 1.00 15.76
CA ALA A 282 -10.36 1.36 17.02
C ALA A 282 -11.81 0.90 17.05
N LEU A 283 -12.58 1.24 16.01
CA LEU A 283 -14.01 0.89 15.90
C LEU A 283 -14.27 -0.61 15.73
N SER A 284 -13.26 -1.41 15.45
CA SER A 284 -13.41 -2.86 15.32
C SER A 284 -13.52 -3.59 16.68
N GLY A 285 -13.39 -2.90 17.76
CA GLY A 285 -13.57 -3.40 19.14
C GLY A 285 -12.41 -3.05 20.06
N ASP A 286 -12.63 -3.24 21.35
CA ASP A 286 -11.62 -3.07 22.40
C ASP A 286 -10.63 -4.25 22.40
N PHE A 287 -9.37 -3.95 22.67
CA PHE A 287 -8.27 -4.92 22.81
C PHE A 287 -7.83 -5.13 24.26
N SER A 288 -8.48 -4.46 25.20
CA SER A 288 -8.16 -4.50 26.65
C SER A 288 -8.95 -5.52 27.45
N ASP A 289 -9.83 -6.30 26.80
CA ASP A 289 -10.75 -7.26 27.41
C ASP A 289 -11.73 -6.63 28.45
N LYS A 290 -11.93 -5.30 28.40
CA LYS A 290 -12.85 -4.56 29.29
C LYS A 290 -14.28 -4.45 28.74
N GLY A 291 -14.50 -4.97 27.53
CA GLY A 291 -15.81 -4.92 26.87
C GLY A 291 -16.22 -3.54 26.36
N GLU A 292 -15.24 -2.65 26.17
CA GLU A 292 -15.47 -1.31 25.63
C GLU A 292 -15.91 -1.37 24.15
N PRO A 293 -16.72 -0.44 23.67
CA PRO A 293 -17.24 -0.45 22.30
C PRO A 293 -16.17 -0.23 21.25
N PHE A 294 -15.04 0.37 21.62
CA PHE A 294 -13.90 0.67 20.73
C PHE A 294 -12.59 0.81 21.54
N ASP A 295 -11.45 0.77 20.86
CA ASP A 295 -10.14 0.94 21.49
C ASP A 295 -9.82 2.42 21.74
N HIS A 296 -9.77 2.84 23.00
CA HIS A 296 -9.57 4.23 23.41
C HIS A 296 -8.19 4.78 23.02
N GLN A 297 -7.14 3.94 23.05
CA GLN A 297 -5.79 4.39 22.69
C GLN A 297 -5.71 4.74 21.20
N LEU A 298 -6.19 3.84 20.35
CA LEU A 298 -6.20 4.08 18.89
C LEU A 298 -7.09 5.27 18.53
N ALA A 299 -8.24 5.43 19.21
CA ALA A 299 -9.12 6.59 19.02
C ALA A 299 -8.44 7.91 19.40
N ALA A 300 -7.73 7.94 20.53
CA ALA A 300 -6.98 9.13 20.97
C ALA A 300 -5.79 9.44 20.01
N ASP A 301 -5.09 8.40 19.54
CA ASP A 301 -4.02 8.56 18.55
C ASP A 301 -4.56 9.06 17.20
N TYR A 302 -5.71 8.55 16.77
CA TYR A 302 -6.41 9.08 15.59
C TYR A 302 -6.72 10.56 15.72
N LEU A 303 -7.34 10.99 16.83
CA LEU A 303 -7.68 12.39 17.07
C LEU A 303 -6.44 13.30 17.09
N ARG A 304 -5.29 12.80 17.57
CA ARG A 304 -4.02 13.54 17.52
C ARG A 304 -3.50 13.73 16.09
N LEU A 305 -3.66 12.72 15.24
CA LEU A 305 -3.09 12.67 13.89
C LEU A 305 -4.02 13.28 12.84
N CYS A 306 -5.32 13.09 12.96
CA CYS A 306 -6.32 13.52 11.99
C CYS A 306 -6.53 15.04 12.04
N LYS A 307 -6.39 15.70 10.88
CA LYS A 307 -6.67 17.14 10.70
C LYS A 307 -8.03 17.40 10.06
N ARG A 308 -8.71 16.33 9.60
CA ARG A 308 -9.97 16.42 8.86
C ARG A 308 -11.16 16.33 9.81
N ASN A 309 -12.27 16.92 9.38
CA ASN A 309 -13.57 16.68 10.01
C ASN A 309 -14.18 15.40 9.42
N THR A 310 -14.02 14.28 10.14
CA THR A 310 -14.55 12.99 9.74
C THR A 310 -15.63 12.50 10.70
N PRO A 311 -16.53 11.62 10.26
CA PRO A 311 -17.53 11.01 11.15
C PRO A 311 -16.89 10.31 12.36
N GLU A 312 -15.76 9.64 12.16
CA GLU A 312 -15.02 8.93 13.22
C GLU A 312 -14.47 9.92 14.26
N ALA A 313 -13.88 11.04 13.79
CA ALA A 313 -13.39 12.09 14.70
C ALA A 313 -14.53 12.71 15.51
N ALA A 314 -15.68 12.97 14.87
CA ALA A 314 -16.86 13.49 15.57
C ALA A 314 -17.38 12.49 16.61
N TYR A 315 -17.48 11.19 16.23
CA TYR A 315 -17.91 10.14 17.13
C TYR A 315 -17.00 10.01 18.36
N PHE A 316 -15.68 9.92 18.18
CA PHE A 316 -14.76 9.79 19.31
C PHE A 316 -14.80 10.99 20.26
N LYS A 317 -14.89 12.21 19.72
CA LYS A 317 -15.07 13.42 20.54
C LYS A 317 -16.37 13.38 21.33
N GLN A 318 -17.47 12.94 20.72
CA GLN A 318 -18.75 12.76 21.40
C GLN A 318 -18.67 11.74 22.53
N GLN A 319 -17.82 10.71 22.38
CA GLN A 319 -17.54 9.75 23.44
C GLN A 319 -16.56 10.25 24.50
N GLY A 320 -16.20 11.53 24.49
CA GLY A 320 -15.30 12.15 25.48
C GLY A 320 -13.82 11.82 25.28
N ILE A 321 -13.41 11.25 24.14
CA ILE A 321 -12.01 10.96 23.87
C ILE A 321 -11.27 12.23 23.53
N LEU A 322 -10.16 12.48 24.24
CA LEU A 322 -9.24 13.57 23.96
C LEU A 322 -8.12 13.09 23.03
N PRO A 323 -7.57 14.00 22.18
CA PRO A 323 -6.39 13.68 21.39
C PRO A 323 -5.22 13.23 22.27
N ALA A 324 -4.54 12.16 21.89
CA ALA A 324 -3.35 11.69 22.60
C ALA A 324 -2.24 12.75 22.60
N THR A 325 -1.43 12.77 23.64
CA THR A 325 -0.16 13.51 23.65
C THR A 325 0.86 12.86 22.72
N ALA A 326 1.92 13.61 22.36
CA ALA A 326 3.04 13.03 21.63
C ALA A 326 3.66 11.89 22.45
N PRO A 327 4.09 10.78 21.80
CA PRO A 327 4.80 9.72 22.52
C PRO A 327 6.01 10.26 23.25
N GLN A 328 6.30 9.73 24.44
CA GLN A 328 7.44 10.11 25.28
C GLN A 328 8.23 8.86 25.65
N GLY A 329 9.56 8.97 25.77
CA GLY A 329 10.45 7.89 26.19
C GLY A 329 11.29 7.32 25.07
N PHE A 330 11.92 6.17 25.33
CA PHE A 330 12.80 5.48 24.39
C PHE A 330 12.16 4.17 23.94
N PHE A 331 12.05 3.99 22.63
CA PHE A 331 11.49 2.82 21.98
C PHE A 331 12.60 2.07 21.23
N VAL A 332 12.79 0.81 21.56
CA VAL A 332 13.80 -0.07 20.94
C VAL A 332 13.12 -0.99 19.94
N TYR A 333 13.64 -1.01 18.74
CA TYR A 333 13.18 -1.86 17.64
C TYR A 333 14.33 -2.80 17.23
N ASN A 334 14.45 -3.91 17.94
CA ASN A 334 15.57 -4.83 17.79
C ASN A 334 15.64 -5.44 16.39
N TYR A 335 14.50 -5.80 15.81
CA TYR A 335 14.46 -6.32 14.44
C TYR A 335 14.99 -5.32 13.43
N GLY A 336 14.68 -4.05 13.60
CA GLY A 336 15.10 -2.98 12.69
C GLY A 336 16.49 -2.39 12.99
N SER A 337 17.21 -2.88 14.02
CA SER A 337 18.42 -2.23 14.55
C SER A 337 18.22 -0.72 14.73
N ALA A 338 17.10 -0.35 15.35
CA ALA A 338 16.69 1.05 15.48
C ALA A 338 16.26 1.41 16.91
N GLY A 339 16.59 2.61 17.34
CA GLY A 339 16.12 3.22 18.57
C GLY A 339 15.46 4.57 18.27
N ILE A 340 14.34 4.86 18.92
CA ILE A 340 13.63 6.11 18.77
C ILE A 340 13.44 6.73 20.15
N PHE A 341 14.05 7.89 20.37
CA PHE A 341 13.83 8.67 21.58
C PHE A 341 12.85 9.81 21.29
N ARG A 342 11.84 9.94 22.13
CA ARG A 342 10.79 10.95 22.02
C ARG A 342 10.75 11.83 23.27
N ARG A 343 10.79 13.14 23.08
CA ARG A 343 10.61 14.12 24.16
C ARG A 343 9.92 15.37 23.63
N ASN A 344 8.73 15.66 24.12
CA ASN A 344 7.89 16.77 23.63
C ASN A 344 7.69 16.66 22.09
N ASN A 345 8.13 17.66 21.34
CA ASN A 345 8.09 17.67 19.89
C ASN A 345 9.39 17.13 19.22
N TRP A 346 10.34 16.66 20.03
CA TRP A 346 11.60 16.14 19.54
C TRP A 346 11.52 14.64 19.29
N MET A 347 12.17 14.23 18.24
CA MET A 347 12.42 12.82 17.95
C MET A 347 13.89 12.64 17.59
N VAL A 348 14.55 11.68 18.24
CA VAL A 348 15.89 11.23 17.88
C VAL A 348 15.76 9.83 17.34
N THR A 349 16.29 9.59 16.15
CA THR A 349 16.35 8.27 15.53
C THR A 349 17.81 7.80 15.57
N LEU A 350 18.03 6.62 16.13
CA LEU A 350 19.29 5.87 16.05
C LEU A 350 19.08 4.72 15.08
N LYS A 351 19.96 4.55 14.09
CA LYS A 351 19.88 3.44 13.13
C LYS A 351 21.25 2.80 12.94
N GLY A 352 21.29 1.50 13.20
CA GLY A 352 22.45 0.65 12.93
C GLY A 352 22.14 -0.45 11.92
N TYR A 353 23.12 -1.33 11.67
CA TYR A 353 22.98 -2.55 10.90
C TYR A 353 23.89 -3.64 11.51
N ASN A 354 23.66 -4.88 11.13
CA ASN A 354 24.47 -6.03 11.50
C ASN A 354 24.41 -7.10 10.38
N THR A 355 24.94 -8.30 10.62
CA THR A 355 24.92 -9.42 9.66
C THR A 355 23.52 -9.83 9.20
N ASP A 356 22.52 -9.68 10.06
CA ASP A 356 21.14 -10.12 9.79
C ASP A 356 20.23 -8.99 9.35
N VAL A 357 20.54 -7.75 9.74
CA VAL A 357 19.76 -6.55 9.44
C VAL A 357 20.62 -5.57 8.66
N TRP A 358 20.44 -5.54 7.36
CA TRP A 358 21.14 -4.62 6.49
C TRP A 358 20.69 -3.16 6.71
N GLY A 359 21.52 -2.22 6.28
CA GLY A 359 21.35 -0.81 6.61
C GLY A 359 20.20 -0.14 5.90
N ALA A 360 20.33 0.02 4.60
CA ALA A 360 19.34 0.72 3.78
C ALA A 360 19.38 0.24 2.33
N GLU A 361 18.22 0.14 1.74
CA GLU A 361 18.05 -0.03 0.30
C GLU A 361 17.86 1.33 -0.33
N ILE A 362 18.77 1.74 -1.22
CA ILE A 362 18.75 3.06 -1.85
C ILE A 362 18.84 2.90 -3.37
N TYR A 363 18.11 3.74 -4.11
CA TYR A 363 18.33 3.86 -5.55
C TYR A 363 19.69 4.50 -5.85
N THR A 364 20.38 4.03 -6.87
CA THR A 364 21.71 4.54 -7.28
C THR A 364 21.76 6.07 -7.35
N LYS A 365 20.74 6.70 -7.93
CA LYS A 365 20.65 8.16 -8.02
C LYS A 365 20.58 8.89 -6.67
N ASP A 366 20.12 8.23 -5.62
CA ASP A 366 19.90 8.77 -4.29
C ASP A 366 20.90 8.21 -3.26
N ASN A 367 21.82 7.35 -3.68
CA ASN A 367 22.75 6.63 -2.82
C ASN A 367 23.61 7.59 -1.98
N ARG A 368 23.99 8.72 -2.55
CA ARG A 368 24.78 9.78 -1.88
C ARG A 368 24.13 10.30 -0.59
N TYR A 369 22.81 10.25 -0.49
CA TYR A 369 22.06 10.70 0.69
C TYR A 369 21.83 9.60 1.71
N GLY A 370 22.02 8.35 1.33
CA GLY A 370 21.69 7.20 2.16
C GLY A 370 22.89 6.36 2.59
N ARG A 371 24.06 6.58 2.00
CA ARG A 371 25.22 5.71 2.16
C ARG A 371 25.59 5.44 3.62
N TYR A 372 25.56 6.45 4.45
CA TYR A 372 25.95 6.35 5.85
C TYR A 372 24.80 6.45 6.86
N GLN A 373 23.57 6.58 6.39
CA GLN A 373 22.41 6.82 7.26
C GLN A 373 22.13 5.73 8.30
N SER A 374 22.65 4.52 8.12
CA SER A 374 22.45 3.36 9.00
C SER A 374 23.71 2.90 9.74
N TYR A 375 24.81 3.65 9.68
CA TYR A 375 26.08 3.30 10.30
C TYR A 375 26.16 3.65 11.80
N GLY A 376 25.10 3.40 12.57
CA GLY A 376 24.98 3.86 13.96
C GLY A 376 24.62 5.34 14.03
N SER A 377 24.02 5.88 12.97
CA SER A 377 23.73 7.30 12.88
C SER A 377 22.65 7.74 13.86
N VAL A 378 22.89 8.90 14.47
CA VAL A 378 21.93 9.63 15.30
C VAL A 378 21.37 10.80 14.50
N GLN A 379 20.04 10.88 14.38
CA GLN A 379 19.37 11.92 13.65
C GLN A 379 18.36 12.61 14.57
N ILE A 380 18.42 13.92 14.65
CA ILE A 380 17.60 14.73 15.54
C ILE A 380 16.57 15.49 14.70
N MET A 381 15.30 15.19 14.92
CA MET A 381 14.19 15.93 14.35
C MET A 381 13.55 16.81 15.42
N GLY A 382 14.00 18.06 15.50
CA GLY A 382 13.43 19.09 16.38
C GLY A 382 12.19 19.77 15.81
N ALA A 383 11.88 19.50 14.54
CA ALA A 383 10.71 20.00 13.83
C ALA A 383 9.87 18.83 13.27
N PRO A 384 8.60 19.09 12.86
CA PRO A 384 7.67 18.03 12.42
C PRO A 384 8.12 17.26 11.17
N SER A 385 9.01 17.82 10.35
CA SER A 385 9.49 17.18 9.13
C SER A 385 11.01 17.05 9.07
N ARG A 386 11.51 16.10 8.28
CA ARG A 386 12.94 15.95 7.97
C ARG A 386 13.50 17.25 7.40
N LYS A 387 12.82 17.83 6.40
CA LYS A 387 13.25 19.08 5.75
C LYS A 387 13.35 20.24 6.72
N ALA A 388 12.35 20.45 7.58
CA ALA A 388 12.36 21.49 8.60
C ALA A 388 13.42 21.26 9.69
N SER A 389 13.88 20.01 9.86
CA SER A 389 14.97 19.62 10.77
C SER A 389 16.36 19.66 10.12
N GLY A 390 16.48 20.17 8.89
CA GLY A 390 17.74 20.31 8.17
C GLY A 390 18.08 19.18 7.20
N TYR A 391 17.35 18.07 7.22
CA TYR A 391 17.60 16.93 6.33
C TYR A 391 16.96 17.17 4.96
N ASN A 392 17.66 17.90 4.12
CA ASN A 392 17.31 18.12 2.73
C ASN A 392 18.58 18.04 1.86
N GLU A 393 18.41 17.97 0.55
CA GLU A 393 19.50 17.71 -0.40
C GLU A 393 20.71 18.64 -0.21
N ASN A 394 20.46 19.94 0.04
CA ASN A 394 21.48 20.98 0.16
C ASN A 394 21.66 21.49 1.60
N GLY A 395 20.97 20.90 2.56
CA GLY A 395 20.93 21.38 3.95
C GLY A 395 21.77 20.56 4.93
N TRP A 396 22.48 19.53 4.44
CA TRP A 396 23.23 18.59 5.27
C TRP A 396 24.53 18.14 4.59
N ASP A 397 25.59 17.94 5.37
CA ASP A 397 26.79 17.25 4.89
C ASP A 397 26.58 15.74 5.00
N TRP A 398 26.23 15.09 3.87
CA TRP A 398 25.89 13.66 3.80
C TRP A 398 27.08 12.72 4.02
N ASN A 399 28.30 13.27 4.10
CA ASN A 399 29.48 12.56 4.58
C ASN A 399 29.55 12.47 6.11
N ARG A 400 28.80 13.32 6.82
CA ARG A 400 28.94 13.46 8.27
C ARG A 400 27.59 13.29 8.97
N LEU A 401 27.38 12.08 9.48
CA LEU A 401 26.22 11.80 10.31
C LEU A 401 26.68 11.62 11.77
N PRO A 402 26.05 12.29 12.75
CA PRO A 402 26.41 12.13 14.15
C PRO A 402 26.39 10.66 14.58
N GLY A 403 27.38 10.26 15.41
CA GLY A 403 27.48 8.90 15.93
C GLY A 403 28.14 7.89 14.98
N THR A 404 28.64 8.33 13.81
CA THR A 404 29.30 7.44 12.84
C THR A 404 30.76 7.76 12.67
N THR A 405 31.55 6.74 12.28
CA THR A 405 32.87 6.91 11.68
C THR A 405 32.74 6.58 10.20
N THR A 406 33.02 7.54 9.33
CA THR A 406 32.85 7.41 7.88
C THR A 406 34.06 7.96 7.15
N ILE A 407 34.26 7.50 5.91
CA ILE A 407 35.25 8.08 4.98
C ILE A 407 34.61 9.30 4.36
N HIS A 408 35.24 10.46 4.48
CA HIS A 408 34.82 11.65 3.77
C HIS A 408 35.23 11.55 2.29
N LEU A 409 34.24 11.52 1.42
CA LEU A 409 34.41 11.42 -0.03
C LEU A 409 33.90 12.68 -0.72
N PRO A 410 34.42 13.03 -1.90
CA PRO A 410 33.72 13.96 -2.80
C PRO A 410 32.26 13.54 -2.96
N PHE A 411 31.33 14.49 -3.00
CA PHE A 411 29.89 14.21 -3.00
C PHE A 411 29.46 13.32 -4.17
N GLU A 412 30.12 13.47 -5.31
CA GLU A 412 29.89 12.67 -6.52
C GLU A 412 30.26 11.19 -6.33
N LEU A 413 31.20 10.91 -5.44
CA LEU A 413 31.65 9.53 -5.12
C LEU A 413 30.84 8.86 -4.03
N LEU A 414 29.86 9.54 -3.44
CA LEU A 414 28.94 8.93 -2.47
C LEU A 414 27.88 8.03 -3.14
N ASN A 415 27.73 8.10 -4.44
CA ASN A 415 26.83 7.24 -5.19
C ASN A 415 27.27 5.77 -5.20
#